data_39aa09ba3c57d9c0ad83bad611c0fc9d
#
_entry.id   39aa09ba3c57d9c0ad83bad611c0fc9d
#
_cell.length_a   1.000
_cell.length_b   1.000
_cell.length_c   1.000
_cell.angle_alpha   90.00
_cell.angle_beta   90.00
_cell.angle_gamma   90.00
#
_symmetry.space_group_name_H-M   'P 1'
#
loop_
_entity.id
_entity.type
_entity.pdbx_description
1 polymer ?
#
loop_
_entity_poly.entity_id
_entity_poly.type
_entity_poly.pdbx_seq_one_letter_code
_entity_poly.pdbx_strand_id
1 'polypeptide(L)'
;MDSIEESKIIRGAYMVQLHPFGDERGRFMETFRKDWFPQRNWDILQMNRSDSKAGVLRGLHYHHHQVDYWYVTRGMVRAGLVDLRPSSPTYRRTQTIEIGEFNEIGLFIPIGVAHGFLALTDATLTYIVDNYYDNGRDENGIAWNDPDLQVDWGTNNPILSRRDAANAFLRDIPAEKLPRGYGRFPRPCGLFGPITIGPSENKV
;
A
#
# COMPACT_ATOMS: atom_id res chain seq x y z
N MET A 1 -14.12 -12.09 -11.04
CA MET A 1 -12.71 -12.34 -11.34
C MET A 1 -11.94 -11.15 -10.81
N ASP A 2 -10.92 -11.40 -10.00
CA ASP A 2 -10.06 -10.33 -9.51
C ASP A 2 -9.34 -9.68 -10.69
N SER A 3 -9.25 -8.36 -10.71
CA SER A 3 -8.45 -7.63 -11.69
C SER A 3 -7.29 -6.95 -10.97
N ILE A 4 -6.12 -6.99 -11.58
CA ILE A 4 -4.91 -6.33 -11.04
C ILE A 4 -4.50 -5.26 -12.04
N GLU A 5 -4.55 -4.01 -11.59
CA GLU A 5 -4.23 -2.86 -12.43
C GLU A 5 -3.09 -2.04 -11.82
N GLU A 6 -2.08 -1.74 -12.64
CA GLU A 6 -1.04 -0.79 -12.25
C GLU A 6 -1.63 0.62 -12.16
N SER A 7 -1.26 1.35 -11.12
CA SER A 7 -1.61 2.75 -10.99
C SER A 7 -1.09 3.57 -12.20
N LYS A 8 -1.95 4.43 -12.74
CA LYS A 8 -1.57 5.38 -13.79
C LYS A 8 -0.76 6.57 -13.25
N ILE A 9 -0.70 6.73 -11.91
CA ILE A 9 -0.08 7.86 -11.23
C ILE A 9 1.24 7.47 -10.59
N ILE A 10 1.29 6.31 -9.91
CA ILE A 10 2.46 5.80 -9.17
C ILE A 10 2.94 4.51 -9.82
N ARG A 11 4.06 4.56 -10.48
CA ARG A 11 4.65 3.40 -11.16
C ARG A 11 4.97 2.26 -10.20
N GLY A 12 4.48 1.05 -10.52
CA GLY A 12 4.71 -0.17 -9.73
C GLY A 12 3.78 -0.33 -8.54
N ALA A 13 2.90 0.63 -8.25
CA ALA A 13 1.78 0.41 -7.33
C ALA A 13 0.64 -0.27 -8.09
N TYR A 14 -0.03 -1.25 -7.45
CA TYR A 14 -1.12 -1.99 -8.08
C TYR A 14 -2.34 -1.99 -7.18
N MET A 15 -3.51 -1.82 -7.79
CA MET A 15 -4.81 -2.03 -7.17
C MET A 15 -5.33 -3.39 -7.59
N VAL A 16 -5.78 -4.17 -6.62
CA VAL A 16 -6.40 -5.46 -6.84
C VAL A 16 -7.87 -5.32 -6.51
N GLN A 17 -8.75 -5.35 -7.52
CA GLN A 17 -10.17 -5.43 -7.28
C GLN A 17 -10.51 -6.86 -6.88
N LEU A 18 -10.82 -7.04 -5.61
CA LEU A 18 -11.17 -8.34 -5.04
C LEU A 18 -12.62 -8.69 -5.34
N HIS A 19 -12.89 -9.97 -5.47
CA HIS A 19 -14.22 -10.47 -5.84
C HIS A 19 -14.78 -11.41 -4.77
N PRO A 20 -15.75 -10.96 -3.95
CA PRO A 20 -16.39 -11.83 -2.97
C PRO A 20 -17.33 -12.84 -3.64
N PHE A 21 -17.31 -14.08 -3.18
CA PHE A 21 -18.26 -15.14 -3.50
C PHE A 21 -19.25 -15.28 -2.34
N GLY A 22 -20.52 -15.03 -2.59
CA GLY A 22 -21.57 -15.04 -1.58
C GLY A 22 -22.56 -16.20 -1.74
N ASP A 23 -23.05 -16.74 -0.60
CA ASP A 23 -24.18 -17.67 -0.52
C ASP A 23 -24.98 -17.40 0.78
N GLU A 24 -25.93 -18.27 1.13
CA GLU A 24 -26.76 -18.12 2.33
C GLU A 24 -25.97 -18.15 3.66
N ARG A 25 -24.73 -18.60 3.67
CA ARG A 25 -23.84 -18.61 4.83
C ARG A 25 -23.08 -17.29 5.04
N GLY A 26 -22.99 -16.46 3.97
CA GLY A 26 -22.23 -15.21 3.96
C GLY A 26 -21.35 -15.10 2.73
N ARG A 27 -20.10 -14.63 2.87
CA ARG A 27 -19.20 -14.42 1.73
C ARG A 27 -17.80 -14.96 2.01
N PHE A 28 -17.17 -15.48 0.97
CA PHE A 28 -15.76 -15.87 0.93
C PHE A 28 -15.02 -15.00 -0.10
N MET A 29 -13.76 -14.69 0.16
CA MET A 29 -12.94 -13.92 -0.75
C MET A 29 -11.46 -14.26 -0.55
N GLU A 30 -10.71 -14.42 -1.64
CA GLU A 30 -9.26 -14.45 -1.58
C GLU A 30 -8.75 -13.02 -1.43
N THR A 31 -7.99 -12.73 -0.39
CA THR A 31 -7.53 -11.37 -0.09
C THR A 31 -6.09 -11.12 -0.48
N PHE A 32 -5.29 -12.16 -0.68
CA PHE A 32 -3.90 -12.08 -1.13
C PHE A 32 -3.43 -13.39 -1.72
N ARG A 33 -2.63 -13.29 -2.79
CA ARG A 33 -1.86 -14.40 -3.35
C ARG A 33 -0.48 -13.89 -3.75
N LYS A 34 0.57 -14.64 -3.40
CA LYS A 34 1.94 -14.28 -3.78
C LYS A 34 2.18 -14.29 -5.30
N ASP A 35 1.45 -15.11 -6.04
CA ASP A 35 1.53 -15.20 -7.50
C ASP A 35 0.87 -14.01 -8.23
N TRP A 36 0.11 -13.16 -7.53
CA TRP A 36 -0.33 -11.87 -8.06
C TRP A 36 0.85 -10.90 -8.31
N PHE A 37 1.95 -11.07 -7.55
CA PHE A 37 3.11 -10.18 -7.59
C PHE A 37 4.41 -10.97 -7.80
N PRO A 38 4.60 -11.63 -8.98
CA PRO A 38 5.74 -12.49 -9.26
C PRO A 38 7.08 -11.72 -9.37
N GLN A 39 7.01 -10.39 -9.43
CA GLN A 39 8.18 -9.51 -9.40
C GLN A 39 8.86 -9.44 -8.02
N ARG A 40 8.26 -10.05 -6.98
CA ARG A 40 8.81 -10.10 -5.63
C ARG A 40 9.12 -11.53 -5.21
N ASN A 41 10.16 -11.65 -4.37
CA ASN A 41 10.42 -12.89 -3.66
C ASN A 41 9.62 -12.89 -2.35
N TRP A 42 8.71 -13.85 -2.20
CA TRP A 42 7.85 -14.03 -1.04
C TRP A 42 8.32 -15.21 -0.15
N ASP A 43 9.66 -15.46 -0.09
CA ASP A 43 10.22 -16.47 0.82
C ASP A 43 10.05 -16.07 2.29
N ILE A 44 10.09 -14.77 2.57
CA ILE A 44 9.72 -14.19 3.86
C ILE A 44 8.35 -13.55 3.70
N LEU A 45 7.47 -13.80 4.66
CA LEU A 45 6.15 -13.21 4.69
C LEU A 45 5.74 -12.95 6.14
N GLN A 46 5.43 -11.69 6.45
CA GLN A 46 4.86 -11.29 7.72
C GLN A 46 3.52 -10.61 7.45
N MET A 47 2.52 -10.95 8.25
CA MET A 47 1.21 -10.29 8.22
C MET A 47 1.02 -9.49 9.51
N ASN A 48 0.58 -8.25 9.37
CA ASN A 48 0.31 -7.35 10.47
C ASN A 48 -1.15 -6.88 10.43
N ARG A 49 -1.65 -6.43 11.59
CA ARG A 49 -2.97 -5.83 11.75
C ARG A 49 -2.85 -4.48 12.43
N SER A 50 -3.57 -3.50 11.93
CA SER A 50 -3.69 -2.16 12.50
C SER A 50 -5.15 -1.81 12.70
N ASP A 51 -5.56 -1.61 13.96
CA ASP A 51 -6.88 -1.06 14.31
C ASP A 51 -6.73 0.45 14.55
N SER A 52 -7.56 1.25 13.92
CA SER A 52 -7.49 2.72 13.97
C SER A 52 -8.89 3.31 14.13
N LYS A 53 -8.99 4.32 15.01
CA LYS A 53 -10.20 5.12 15.15
C LYS A 53 -10.34 6.09 13.98
N ALA A 54 -11.57 6.48 13.67
CA ALA A 54 -11.82 7.53 12.68
C ALA A 54 -10.99 8.78 12.97
N GLY A 55 -10.41 9.39 11.93
CA GLY A 55 -9.53 10.54 12.02
C GLY A 55 -8.06 10.24 12.34
N VAL A 56 -7.70 8.99 12.65
CA VAL A 56 -6.29 8.60 12.84
C VAL A 56 -5.60 8.52 11.48
N LEU A 57 -4.45 9.18 11.36
CA LEU A 57 -3.54 9.06 10.23
C LEU A 57 -2.25 8.36 10.69
N ARG A 58 -1.83 7.36 9.94
CA ARG A 58 -0.54 6.67 10.11
C ARG A 58 0.28 6.86 8.85
N GLY A 59 1.49 7.37 8.98
CA GLY A 59 2.38 7.65 7.85
C GLY A 59 2.84 9.10 7.80
N LEU A 60 3.47 9.51 6.72
CA LEU A 60 3.91 8.68 5.60
C LEU A 60 5.17 7.90 5.97
N HIS A 61 5.17 6.60 5.74
CA HIS A 61 6.33 5.73 5.96
C HIS A 61 6.87 5.25 4.60
N TYR A 62 8.16 4.92 4.53
CA TYR A 62 8.75 4.31 3.35
C TYR A 62 9.86 3.33 3.74
N HIS A 63 10.07 2.35 2.86
CA HIS A 63 11.00 1.26 3.05
C HIS A 63 12.01 1.19 1.91
N HIS A 64 13.23 0.75 2.22
CA HIS A 64 14.29 0.51 1.24
C HIS A 64 14.30 -0.92 0.72
N HIS A 65 13.73 -1.87 1.46
CA HIS A 65 13.87 -3.30 1.21
C HIS A 65 12.55 -4.06 1.23
N GLN A 66 11.47 -3.46 1.71
CA GLN A 66 10.18 -4.08 1.93
C GLN A 66 9.12 -3.54 0.98
N VAL A 67 8.24 -4.41 0.49
CA VAL A 67 6.96 -4.03 -0.13
C VAL A 67 5.83 -4.27 0.86
N ASP A 68 4.74 -3.55 0.66
CA ASP A 68 3.52 -3.73 1.43
C ASP A 68 2.38 -4.14 0.51
N TYR A 69 1.53 -5.05 0.99
CA TYR A 69 0.22 -5.29 0.40
C TYR A 69 -0.86 -5.05 1.46
N TRP A 70 -1.71 -4.07 1.23
CA TRP A 70 -2.75 -3.63 2.16
C TRP A 70 -4.11 -4.14 1.79
N TYR A 71 -4.89 -4.56 2.79
CA TYR A 71 -6.30 -4.85 2.68
C TYR A 71 -7.05 -4.39 3.93
N VAL A 72 -8.15 -3.65 3.73
CA VAL A 72 -8.99 -3.15 4.82
C VAL A 72 -10.14 -4.11 5.04
N THR A 73 -10.13 -4.83 6.15
CA THR A 73 -11.11 -5.87 6.49
C THR A 73 -12.39 -5.29 7.10
N ARG A 74 -12.33 -4.06 7.62
CA ARG A 74 -13.45 -3.35 8.23
C ARG A 74 -13.26 -1.84 8.10
N GLY A 75 -14.34 -1.13 7.80
CA GLY A 75 -14.34 0.31 7.66
C GLY A 75 -13.71 0.79 6.36
N MET A 76 -13.42 2.08 6.31
CA MET A 76 -12.85 2.76 5.14
C MET A 76 -11.63 3.56 5.53
N VAL A 77 -10.60 3.54 4.68
CA VAL A 77 -9.42 4.40 4.81
C VAL A 77 -9.15 5.13 3.50
N ARG A 78 -8.56 6.31 3.59
CA ARG A 78 -7.92 6.99 2.46
C ARG A 78 -6.43 6.70 2.52
N ALA A 79 -5.96 5.82 1.66
CA ALA A 79 -4.54 5.56 1.46
C ALA A 79 -3.90 6.71 0.69
N GLY A 80 -2.74 7.19 1.13
CA GLY A 80 -1.92 8.18 0.45
C GLY A 80 -0.59 7.56 0.04
N LEU A 81 -0.19 7.77 -1.21
CA LEU A 81 1.04 7.29 -1.80
C LEU A 81 1.88 8.44 -2.33
N VAL A 82 3.21 8.37 -2.18
CA VAL A 82 4.17 9.31 -2.76
C VAL A 82 5.36 8.55 -3.33
N ASP A 83 5.67 8.73 -4.59
CA ASP A 83 6.84 8.11 -5.20
C ASP A 83 8.12 8.88 -4.82
N LEU A 84 8.97 8.27 -4.00
CA LEU A 84 10.23 8.87 -3.56
C LEU A 84 11.46 8.37 -4.34
N ARG A 85 11.27 7.58 -5.37
CA ARG A 85 12.35 6.96 -6.15
C ARG A 85 12.86 7.93 -7.24
N PRO A 86 14.09 8.51 -7.12
CA PRO A 86 14.56 9.59 -8.01
C PRO A 86 14.60 9.21 -9.49
N SER A 87 14.84 7.94 -9.81
CA SER A 87 14.87 7.45 -11.22
C SER A 87 13.52 6.98 -11.75
N SER A 88 12.46 7.07 -10.95
CA SER A 88 11.11 6.71 -11.37
C SER A 88 10.51 7.78 -12.30
N PRO A 89 9.78 7.40 -13.36
CA PRO A 89 9.04 8.35 -14.19
C PRO A 89 7.93 9.09 -13.43
N THR A 90 7.56 8.58 -12.26
CA THR A 90 6.55 9.18 -11.39
C THR A 90 7.12 9.78 -10.11
N TYR A 91 8.42 10.09 -10.09
CA TYR A 91 9.08 10.72 -8.94
C TYR A 91 8.31 11.95 -8.45
N ARG A 92 8.07 12.02 -7.13
CA ARG A 92 7.30 13.06 -6.43
C ARG A 92 5.81 13.15 -6.82
N ARG A 93 5.29 12.23 -7.61
CA ARG A 93 3.84 12.12 -7.81
C ARG A 93 3.18 11.62 -6.54
N THR A 94 1.99 12.15 -6.28
CA THR A 94 1.14 11.75 -5.14
C THR A 94 -0.16 11.17 -5.66
N GLN A 95 -0.71 10.24 -4.92
CA GLN A 95 -2.02 9.63 -5.21
C GLN A 95 -2.73 9.33 -3.90
N THR A 96 -4.03 9.58 -3.85
CA THR A 96 -4.90 9.07 -2.79
C THR A 96 -5.92 8.09 -3.36
N ILE A 97 -6.24 7.05 -2.59
CA ILE A 97 -7.18 6.00 -2.97
C ILE A 97 -8.00 5.65 -1.74
N GLU A 98 -9.31 5.67 -1.86
CA GLU A 98 -10.16 5.14 -0.80
C GLU A 98 -10.31 3.62 -0.97
N ILE A 99 -9.97 2.88 0.09
CA ILE A 99 -10.04 1.43 0.13
C ILE A 99 -10.76 0.98 1.40
N GLY A 100 -11.54 -0.09 1.31
CA GLY A 100 -12.27 -0.60 2.46
C GLY A 100 -13.33 -1.63 2.12
N GLU A 101 -14.13 -1.96 3.11
CA GLU A 101 -15.15 -3.01 3.05
C GLU A 101 -16.28 -2.77 2.03
N PHE A 102 -16.39 -1.54 1.48
CA PHE A 102 -17.41 -1.23 0.48
C PHE A 102 -16.93 -1.32 -0.96
N ASN A 103 -15.61 -1.35 -1.19
CA ASN A 103 -15.06 -1.44 -2.55
C ASN A 103 -14.07 -2.59 -2.75
N GLU A 104 -13.69 -3.29 -1.67
CA GLU A 104 -12.89 -4.52 -1.69
C GLU A 104 -11.62 -4.40 -2.54
N ILE A 105 -10.86 -3.30 -2.34
CA ILE A 105 -9.61 -3.06 -3.05
C ILE A 105 -8.43 -3.45 -2.17
N GLY A 106 -7.58 -4.36 -2.69
CA GLY A 106 -6.23 -4.58 -2.19
C GLY A 106 -5.23 -3.62 -2.84
N LEU A 107 -4.24 -3.16 -2.10
CA LEU A 107 -3.26 -2.18 -2.56
C LEU A 107 -1.84 -2.70 -2.39
N PHE A 108 -1.13 -2.96 -3.50
CA PHE A 108 0.29 -3.28 -3.49
C PHE A 108 1.13 -2.02 -3.62
N ILE A 109 2.08 -1.85 -2.72
CA ILE A 109 2.94 -0.67 -2.59
C ILE A 109 4.40 -1.11 -2.76
N PRO A 110 5.10 -0.65 -3.81
CA PRO A 110 6.47 -1.06 -4.06
C PRO A 110 7.47 -0.35 -3.14
N ILE A 111 8.66 -0.92 -3.04
CA ILE A 111 9.81 -0.31 -2.37
C ILE A 111 9.99 1.13 -2.83
N GLY A 112 10.27 2.03 -1.89
CA GLY A 112 10.58 3.44 -2.15
C GLY A 112 9.37 4.31 -2.47
N VAL A 113 8.16 3.77 -2.39
CA VAL A 113 6.93 4.56 -2.38
C VAL A 113 6.53 4.81 -0.93
N ALA A 114 6.54 6.08 -0.51
CA ALA A 114 6.01 6.45 0.79
C ALA A 114 4.50 6.29 0.81
N HIS A 115 4.00 5.79 1.93
CA HIS A 115 2.61 5.43 2.08
C HIS A 115 2.10 5.71 3.50
N GLY A 116 0.82 5.96 3.58
CA GLY A 116 0.10 6.16 4.83
C GLY A 116 -1.39 6.04 4.59
N PHE A 117 -2.16 6.07 5.65
CA PHE A 117 -3.61 6.09 5.53
C PHE A 117 -4.27 6.96 6.60
N LEU A 118 -5.34 7.63 6.21
CA LEU A 118 -6.31 8.26 7.10
C LEU A 118 -7.50 7.32 7.27
N ALA A 119 -7.83 6.97 8.49
CA ALA A 119 -9.03 6.21 8.81
C ALA A 119 -10.26 7.14 8.66
N LEU A 120 -11.09 6.89 7.64
CA LEU A 120 -12.32 7.66 7.39
C LEU A 120 -13.42 7.24 8.35
N THR A 121 -13.42 5.99 8.77
CA THR A 121 -14.25 5.40 9.83
C THR A 121 -13.35 4.66 10.82
N ASP A 122 -13.88 4.12 11.90
CA ASP A 122 -13.16 3.09 12.66
C ASP A 122 -12.81 1.94 11.70
N ALA A 123 -11.52 1.64 11.54
CA ALA A 123 -11.06 0.74 10.50
C ALA A 123 -10.05 -0.30 11.02
N THR A 124 -10.10 -1.48 10.42
CA THR A 124 -9.10 -2.55 10.58
C THR A 124 -8.41 -2.76 9.23
N LEU A 125 -7.14 -2.43 9.17
CA LEU A 125 -6.26 -2.68 8.02
C LEU A 125 -5.32 -3.82 8.35
N THR A 126 -5.26 -4.82 7.47
CA THR A 126 -4.24 -5.87 7.47
C THR A 126 -3.25 -5.61 6.36
N TYR A 127 -1.97 -5.89 6.61
CA TYR A 127 -0.95 -5.75 5.58
C TYR A 127 0.06 -6.88 5.64
N ILE A 128 0.47 -7.30 4.46
CA ILE A 128 1.43 -8.36 4.22
C ILE A 128 2.69 -7.71 3.68
N VAL A 129 3.83 -8.11 4.23
CA VAL A 129 5.16 -7.61 3.85
C VAL A 129 6.08 -8.77 3.54
N ASP A 130 7.06 -8.55 2.66
CA ASP A 130 8.03 -9.54 2.23
C ASP A 130 9.36 -9.47 3.02
N ASN A 131 9.29 -8.94 4.24
CA ASN A 131 10.41 -8.90 5.17
C ASN A 131 9.92 -9.04 6.61
N TYR A 132 10.81 -9.44 7.54
CA TYR A 132 10.49 -9.39 8.96
C TYR A 132 10.84 -8.03 9.56
N TYR A 133 10.06 -7.63 10.56
CA TYR A 133 10.36 -6.43 11.35
C TYR A 133 11.75 -6.54 12.00
N ASP A 134 12.62 -5.59 11.72
CA ASP A 134 14.03 -5.59 12.11
C ASP A 134 14.36 -4.52 13.15
N ASN A 135 13.49 -4.30 14.12
CA ASN A 135 13.59 -3.23 15.14
C ASN A 135 13.57 -1.81 14.55
N GLY A 136 12.88 -1.61 13.43
CA GLY A 136 12.66 -0.32 12.82
C GLY A 136 13.80 0.21 11.96
N ARG A 137 14.77 -0.61 11.58
CA ARG A 137 15.90 -0.18 10.73
C ARG A 137 15.49 0.28 9.35
N ASP A 138 14.42 -0.31 8.78
CA ASP A 138 13.83 0.07 7.49
C ASP A 138 12.54 0.89 7.63
N GLU A 139 12.29 1.45 8.82
CA GLU A 139 11.14 2.26 9.13
C GLU A 139 11.46 3.75 9.00
N ASN A 140 11.31 4.31 7.81
CA ASN A 140 11.56 5.72 7.53
C ASN A 140 10.25 6.50 7.44
N GLY A 141 10.29 7.83 7.60
CA GLY A 141 9.09 8.64 7.56
C GLY A 141 9.28 10.00 6.92
N ILE A 142 8.20 10.53 6.33
CA ILE A 142 8.08 11.90 5.83
C ILE A 142 6.86 12.54 6.48
N ALA A 143 6.89 13.86 6.67
CA ALA A 143 5.76 14.60 7.19
C ALA A 143 4.50 14.39 6.33
N TRP A 144 3.40 14.02 6.96
CA TRP A 144 2.10 13.78 6.31
C TRP A 144 1.56 15.01 5.56
N ASN A 145 1.90 16.20 6.05
CA ASN A 145 1.47 17.51 5.55
C ASN A 145 2.59 18.26 4.79
N ASP A 146 3.50 17.52 4.18
CA ASP A 146 4.59 18.11 3.39
C ASP A 146 4.04 19.06 2.32
N PRO A 147 4.40 20.36 2.33
CA PRO A 147 3.85 21.35 1.41
C PRO A 147 4.32 21.17 -0.04
N ASP A 148 5.42 20.46 -0.26
CA ASP A 148 5.95 20.18 -1.59
C ASP A 148 5.29 18.94 -2.22
N LEU A 149 4.69 18.06 -1.40
CA LEU A 149 4.02 16.84 -1.84
C LEU A 149 2.51 16.97 -1.92
N GLN A 150 1.90 17.73 -1.04
CA GLN A 150 0.47 18.08 -1.05
C GLN A 150 -0.46 16.86 -1.17
N VAL A 151 -0.21 15.84 -0.34
CA VAL A 151 -1.11 14.67 -0.29
C VAL A 151 -2.50 15.11 0.20
N ASP A 152 -3.54 14.85 -0.61
CA ASP A 152 -4.90 15.20 -0.26
C ASP A 152 -5.52 14.20 0.72
N TRP A 153 -5.34 14.46 2.00
CA TRP A 153 -5.95 13.67 3.06
C TRP A 153 -7.44 13.98 3.30
N GLY A 154 -7.95 15.12 2.78
CA GLY A 154 -9.30 15.60 3.07
C GLY A 154 -9.47 16.13 4.50
N THR A 155 -8.38 16.30 5.24
CA THR A 155 -8.37 16.89 6.59
C THR A 155 -7.06 17.62 6.85
N ASN A 156 -7.13 18.67 7.68
CA ASN A 156 -5.96 19.41 8.14
C ASN A 156 -5.63 19.15 9.63
N ASN A 157 -6.40 18.26 10.28
CA ASN A 157 -6.24 18.00 11.71
C ASN A 157 -6.43 16.51 12.04
N PRO A 158 -5.58 15.59 11.50
CA PRO A 158 -5.65 14.19 11.82
C PRO A 158 -5.11 13.91 13.23
N ILE A 159 -5.49 12.75 13.78
CA ILE A 159 -4.89 12.20 15.00
C ILE A 159 -3.62 11.46 14.62
N LEU A 160 -2.48 11.87 15.15
CA LEU A 160 -1.17 11.35 14.82
C LEU A 160 -0.48 10.69 16.02
N SER A 161 0.40 9.74 15.75
CA SER A 161 1.40 9.31 16.72
C SER A 161 2.45 10.41 16.94
N ARG A 162 3.17 10.38 18.07
CA ARG A 162 4.30 11.30 18.30
C ARG A 162 5.38 11.16 17.23
N ARG A 163 5.62 9.95 16.74
CA ARG A 163 6.57 9.66 15.67
C ARG A 163 6.13 10.34 14.38
N ASP A 164 4.90 10.11 13.93
CA ASP A 164 4.41 10.63 12.65
C ASP A 164 4.31 12.16 12.65
N ALA A 165 3.95 12.74 13.79
CA ALA A 165 3.95 14.20 13.97
C ALA A 165 5.34 14.86 13.94
N ALA A 166 6.41 14.08 14.19
CA ALA A 166 7.78 14.56 14.22
C ALA A 166 8.57 14.30 12.93
N ASN A 167 7.97 13.68 11.92
CA ASN A 167 8.62 13.42 10.65
C ASN A 167 9.00 14.73 9.94
N ALA A 168 10.20 14.74 9.34
CA ALA A 168 10.72 15.89 8.59
C ALA A 168 10.00 16.04 7.23
N PHE A 169 10.02 17.26 6.66
CA PHE A 169 9.64 17.47 5.27
C PHE A 169 10.65 16.84 4.31
N LEU A 170 10.22 16.45 3.12
CA LEU A 170 11.08 15.81 2.11
C LEU A 170 12.36 16.60 1.82
N ARG A 171 12.28 17.91 1.73
CA ARG A 171 13.43 18.81 1.48
C ARG A 171 14.48 18.80 2.58
N ASP A 172 14.09 18.41 3.81
CA ASP A 172 14.97 18.39 4.99
C ASP A 172 15.55 16.99 5.25
N ILE A 173 15.14 15.99 4.45
CA ILE A 173 15.66 14.61 4.54
C ILE A 173 16.94 14.52 3.70
N PRO A 174 18.08 14.10 4.30
CA PRO A 174 19.32 13.87 3.55
C PRO A 174 19.12 12.89 2.38
N ALA A 175 19.69 13.21 1.21
CA ALA A 175 19.49 12.43 -0.02
C ALA A 175 19.91 10.97 0.13
N GLU A 176 20.90 10.67 0.97
CA GLU A 176 21.35 9.30 1.26
C GLU A 176 20.34 8.47 2.06
N LYS A 177 19.37 9.12 2.71
CA LYS A 177 18.25 8.48 3.42
C LYS A 177 17.04 8.26 2.54
N LEU A 178 17.02 8.82 1.34
CA LEU A 178 15.94 8.58 0.37
C LEU A 178 16.15 7.26 -0.38
N PRO A 179 15.09 6.63 -0.92
CA PRO A 179 15.20 5.41 -1.69
C PRO A 179 16.18 5.56 -2.87
N ARG A 180 17.12 4.65 -3.00
CA ARG A 180 18.12 4.65 -4.08
C ARG A 180 17.53 4.06 -5.34
N GLY A 181 16.84 4.89 -6.11
CA GLY A 181 16.46 4.54 -7.48
C GLY A 181 15.24 3.61 -7.62
N TYR A 182 14.74 3.60 -8.82
CA TYR A 182 13.74 2.67 -9.30
C TYR A 182 14.50 1.38 -9.70
N GLY A 183 14.52 0.36 -8.84
CA GLY A 183 15.01 -0.95 -9.23
C GLY A 183 14.25 -1.40 -10.48
N ARG A 184 14.95 -1.86 -11.53
CA ARG A 184 14.29 -2.52 -12.65
C ARG A 184 13.60 -3.75 -12.10
N PHE A 185 12.31 -3.60 -11.77
CA PHE A 185 11.47 -4.78 -11.70
C PHE A 185 11.53 -5.40 -13.10
N PRO A 186 11.90 -6.69 -13.25
CA PRO A 186 11.72 -7.34 -14.52
C PRO A 186 10.26 -7.09 -14.89
N ARG A 187 10.01 -6.52 -16.10
CA ARG A 187 8.65 -6.47 -16.62
C ARG A 187 8.14 -7.91 -16.53
N PRO A 188 6.96 -8.17 -15.97
CA PRO A 188 6.37 -9.50 -16.09
C PRO A 188 6.49 -9.87 -17.56
N CYS A 189 7.14 -10.98 -17.84
CA CYS A 189 7.36 -11.48 -19.20
C CYS A 189 6.00 -11.56 -19.86
N GLY A 190 5.73 -10.65 -20.78
CA GLY A 190 4.66 -10.48 -21.77
C GLY A 190 3.40 -11.36 -21.77
N LEU A 191 2.76 -11.63 -20.64
CA LEU A 191 1.56 -12.45 -20.54
C LEU A 191 0.53 -11.95 -19.52
N PHE A 192 0.29 -10.62 -19.51
CA PHE A 192 -0.90 -10.11 -18.81
C PHE A 192 -1.76 -9.28 -19.76
N GLY A 193 -2.53 -10.01 -20.58
CA GLY A 193 -3.93 -9.69 -20.76
C GLY A 193 -4.62 -9.86 -19.39
N PRO A 194 -5.88 -9.44 -19.19
CA PRO A 194 -6.56 -9.62 -17.92
C PRO A 194 -6.36 -11.06 -17.45
N ILE A 195 -5.77 -11.25 -16.26
CA ILE A 195 -5.56 -12.58 -15.68
C ILE A 195 -6.96 -13.14 -15.42
N THR A 196 -7.40 -14.00 -16.29
CA THR A 196 -8.62 -14.76 -16.11
C THR A 196 -8.28 -15.92 -15.19
N ILE A 197 -8.44 -15.73 -13.89
CA ILE A 197 -8.36 -16.85 -12.94
C ILE A 197 -9.61 -17.68 -13.17
N GLY A 198 -9.41 -18.86 -13.76
CA GLY A 198 -10.50 -19.84 -13.95
C GLY A 198 -11.10 -20.22 -12.59
N PRO A 199 -12.37 -20.67 -12.54
CA PRO A 199 -12.99 -21.11 -11.31
C PRO A 199 -12.15 -22.24 -10.71
N SER A 200 -11.68 -22.05 -9.47
CA SER A 200 -11.10 -23.13 -8.68
C SER A 200 -12.19 -24.20 -8.52
N GLU A 201 -11.91 -25.42 -8.96
CA GLU A 201 -12.80 -26.56 -8.73
C GLU A 201 -13.13 -26.66 -7.23
N ASN A 202 -14.43 -26.80 -6.95
CA ASN A 202 -15.02 -26.93 -5.63
C ASN A 202 -14.16 -27.75 -4.67
N LYS A 203 -13.60 -27.11 -3.66
CA LYS A 203 -13.18 -27.77 -2.41
C LYS A 203 -13.90 -27.07 -1.27
N VAL A 204 -15.04 -27.60 -0.91
CA VAL A 204 -15.69 -27.41 0.40
C VAL A 204 -15.26 -28.56 1.30
#